data_9bf663efbeee8518d7c49e75e27e790d
#
_entry.id   9bf663efbeee8518d7c49e75e27e790d
#
_cell.length_a   1.000
_cell.length_b   1.000
_cell.length_c   1.000
_cell.angle_alpha   90.00
_cell.angle_beta   90.00
_cell.angle_gamma   90.00
#
_symmetry.space_group_name_H-M   'P 1'
#
loop_
_entity.id
_entity.type
_entity.pdbx_description
1 polymer ?
#
loop_
_entity_poly.entity_id
_entity_poly.type
_entity_poly.pdbx_seq_one_letter_code
_entity_poly.pdbx_strand_id
1 'polypeptide(L)'
;QDVEVVINNGGAFQGATSLAANAIDSLEFQMNVNVYGLIRMAQAFAPVLKANGGGVFAQLNSVVSMKTFANFATYSASKAAAYAITQSLRELLGEQGTIVLSVHPGPIATDMGDAAGLTEIAEPPSLVATAIIDALAAGEFHVFPDSMAKQIGGAYQSFATNVVEADMSEG
;
A
#
# COMPACT_ATOMS: atom_id res chain seq x y z
N GLN A 1 15.11 17.53 12.13
CA GLN A 1 13.98 16.59 12.41
C GLN A 1 14.59 15.19 12.51
N ASP A 2 14.16 14.42 13.50
CA ASP A 2 14.68 13.10 13.87
C ASP A 2 13.70 11.98 13.48
N VAL A 3 13.03 12.12 12.33
CA VAL A 3 12.12 11.11 11.80
C VAL A 3 12.92 10.00 11.12
N GLU A 4 12.80 8.79 11.61
CA GLU A 4 13.42 7.57 11.07
C GLU A 4 12.40 6.64 10.40
N VAL A 5 11.13 6.73 10.78
CA VAL A 5 10.06 5.87 10.26
C VAL A 5 8.85 6.73 9.85
N VAL A 6 8.40 6.54 8.63
CA VAL A 6 7.17 7.12 8.09
C VAL A 6 6.21 5.99 7.74
N ILE A 7 5.02 5.99 8.36
CA ILE A 7 3.94 5.07 8.02
C ILE A 7 2.83 5.87 7.35
N ASN A 8 2.73 5.82 6.03
CA ASN A 8 1.66 6.47 5.29
C ASN A 8 0.41 5.59 5.31
N ASN A 9 -0.40 5.78 6.36
CA ASN A 9 -1.66 5.08 6.58
C ASN A 9 -2.88 5.89 6.11
N GLY A 10 -2.68 7.11 5.66
CA GLY A 10 -3.75 7.96 5.15
C GLY A 10 -4.42 7.32 3.93
N GLY A 11 -5.74 7.21 3.95
CA GLY A 11 -6.50 6.64 2.86
C GLY A 11 -7.97 7.00 2.93
N ALA A 12 -8.63 7.03 1.77
CA ALA A 12 -10.06 7.23 1.64
C ALA A 12 -10.69 6.08 0.87
N PHE A 13 -11.91 5.73 1.27
CA PHE A 13 -12.76 4.74 0.62
C PHE A 13 -14.11 5.36 0.27
N GLN A 14 -14.50 5.22 -0.98
CA GLN A 14 -15.83 5.53 -1.47
C GLN A 14 -16.18 4.49 -2.53
N GLY A 15 -16.87 3.44 -2.12
CA GLY A 15 -17.21 2.31 -2.99
C GLY A 15 -18.08 2.73 -4.17
N ALA A 16 -17.61 2.44 -5.39
CA ALA A 16 -18.40 2.58 -6.60
C ALA A 16 -18.00 1.51 -7.61
N THR A 17 -19.00 0.99 -8.35
CA THR A 17 -18.73 0.18 -9.55
C THR A 17 -18.28 1.09 -10.69
N SER A 18 -17.62 0.54 -11.70
CA SER A 18 -17.19 1.31 -12.88
C SER A 18 -18.35 1.91 -13.70
N LEU A 19 -19.57 1.41 -13.53
CA LEU A 19 -20.78 1.85 -14.24
C LEU A 19 -21.70 2.73 -13.37
N ALA A 20 -21.29 3.03 -12.12
CA ALA A 20 -22.07 3.90 -11.26
C ALA A 20 -22.03 5.35 -11.75
N ALA A 21 -23.14 6.08 -11.59
CA ALA A 21 -23.21 7.48 -12.02
C ALA A 21 -22.15 8.39 -11.38
N ASN A 22 -21.74 8.06 -10.14
CA ASN A 22 -20.72 8.77 -9.37
C ASN A 22 -19.31 8.16 -9.51
N ALA A 23 -19.07 7.25 -10.46
CA ALA A 23 -17.79 6.54 -10.56
C ALA A 23 -16.60 7.48 -10.77
N ILE A 24 -16.75 8.51 -11.59
CA ILE A 24 -15.69 9.48 -11.88
C ILE A 24 -15.38 10.31 -10.63
N ASP A 25 -16.39 10.92 -10.01
CA ASP A 25 -16.21 11.72 -8.79
C ASP A 25 -15.59 10.91 -7.65
N SER A 26 -16.04 9.66 -7.48
CA SER A 26 -15.51 8.71 -6.51
C SER A 26 -14.03 8.40 -6.79
N LEU A 27 -13.68 8.16 -8.05
CA LEU A 27 -12.29 7.90 -8.44
C LEU A 27 -11.39 9.13 -8.21
N GLU A 28 -11.83 10.32 -8.66
CA GLU A 28 -11.08 11.56 -8.48
C GLU A 28 -10.79 11.85 -7.00
N PHE A 29 -11.82 11.71 -6.14
CA PHE A 29 -11.66 11.87 -4.70
C PHE A 29 -10.61 10.90 -4.14
N GLN A 30 -10.71 9.62 -4.48
CA GLN A 30 -9.80 8.60 -3.99
C GLN A 30 -8.38 8.74 -4.56
N MET A 31 -8.24 9.15 -5.83
CA MET A 31 -6.94 9.47 -6.43
C MET A 31 -6.26 10.63 -5.70
N ASN A 32 -7.01 11.67 -5.35
CA ASN A 32 -6.45 12.81 -4.63
C ASN A 32 -5.91 12.43 -3.26
N VAL A 33 -6.60 11.57 -2.52
CA VAL A 33 -6.17 11.14 -1.18
C VAL A 33 -5.13 10.02 -1.27
N ASN A 34 -5.45 8.91 -1.96
CA ASN A 34 -4.67 7.68 -1.91
C ASN A 34 -3.38 7.75 -2.75
N VAL A 35 -3.37 8.54 -3.83
CA VAL A 35 -2.25 8.61 -4.77
C VAL A 35 -1.51 9.94 -4.64
N TYR A 36 -2.19 11.07 -4.82
CA TYR A 36 -1.52 12.38 -4.72
C TYR A 36 -1.08 12.66 -3.28
N GLY A 37 -1.84 12.18 -2.28
CA GLY A 37 -1.44 12.20 -0.88
C GLY A 37 -0.15 11.42 -0.64
N LEU A 38 -0.03 10.20 -1.18
CA LEU A 38 1.19 9.39 -1.11
C LEU A 38 2.40 10.14 -1.71
N ILE A 39 2.24 10.71 -2.93
CA ILE A 39 3.32 11.45 -3.59
C ILE A 39 3.77 12.65 -2.73
N ARG A 40 2.82 13.42 -2.19
CA ARG A 40 3.12 14.56 -1.31
C ARG A 40 3.86 14.12 -0.04
N MET A 41 3.46 13.01 0.57
CA MET A 41 4.14 12.44 1.73
C MET A 41 5.58 12.02 1.40
N ALA A 42 5.76 11.31 0.27
CA ALA A 42 7.10 10.92 -0.18
C ALA A 42 8.00 12.14 -0.44
N GLN A 43 7.49 13.15 -1.15
CA GLN A 43 8.23 14.40 -1.42
C GLN A 43 8.61 15.16 -0.14
N ALA A 44 7.74 15.15 0.88
CA ALA A 44 8.00 15.84 2.14
C ALA A 44 9.02 15.10 3.01
N PHE A 45 8.97 13.77 3.05
CA PHE A 45 9.77 12.98 3.99
C PHE A 45 11.04 12.36 3.38
N ALA A 46 11.12 12.16 2.07
CA ALA A 46 12.33 11.63 1.44
C ALA A 46 13.61 12.42 1.79
N PRO A 47 13.63 13.76 1.73
CA PRO A 47 14.81 14.52 2.13
C PRO A 47 15.10 14.44 3.64
N VAL A 48 14.09 14.28 4.48
CA VAL A 48 14.27 14.13 5.94
C VAL A 48 14.91 12.79 6.26
N LEU A 49 14.38 11.69 5.69
CA LEU A 49 14.95 10.35 5.85
C LEU A 49 16.38 10.29 5.32
N LYS A 50 16.64 10.88 4.14
CA LYS A 50 18.01 10.97 3.58
C LYS A 50 18.99 11.69 4.53
N ALA A 51 18.56 12.81 5.10
CA ALA A 51 19.39 13.59 6.03
C ALA A 51 19.70 12.84 7.33
N ASN A 52 18.83 11.89 7.72
CA ASN A 52 19.00 11.03 8.90
C ASN A 52 19.77 9.73 8.59
N GLY A 53 20.28 9.56 7.36
CA GLY A 53 21.05 8.37 6.97
C GLY A 53 20.22 7.21 6.44
N GLY A 54 18.99 7.47 6.04
CA GLY A 54 18.01 6.48 5.59
C GLY A 54 16.82 6.38 6.52
N GLY A 55 16.26 5.19 6.67
CA GLY A 55 15.10 4.92 7.52
C GLY A 55 14.04 4.08 6.82
N VAL A 56 12.79 4.27 7.16
CA VAL A 56 11.67 3.45 6.66
C VAL A 56 10.55 4.32 6.11
N PHE A 57 10.02 3.94 4.95
CA PHE A 57 8.77 4.45 4.40
C PHE A 57 7.80 3.30 4.12
N ALA A 58 6.80 3.11 4.98
CA ALA A 58 5.77 2.10 4.82
C ALA A 58 4.51 2.71 4.21
N GLN A 59 4.06 2.16 3.08
CA GLN A 59 2.81 2.56 2.41
C GLN A 59 1.71 1.53 2.66
N LEU A 60 0.59 1.94 3.24
CA LEU A 60 -0.62 1.12 3.36
C LEU A 60 -1.38 1.09 2.03
N ASN A 61 -1.13 0.06 1.25
CA ASN A 61 -1.87 -0.29 0.04
C ASN A 61 -3.13 -1.12 0.38
N SER A 62 -3.41 -2.19 -0.32
CA SER A 62 -4.49 -3.14 -0.04
C SER A 62 -4.36 -4.36 -0.96
N VAL A 63 -4.99 -5.47 -0.61
CA VAL A 63 -5.17 -6.61 -1.53
C VAL A 63 -5.91 -6.21 -2.82
N VAL A 64 -6.78 -5.20 -2.76
CA VAL A 64 -7.50 -4.70 -3.93
C VAL A 64 -6.61 -3.95 -4.93
N SER A 65 -5.36 -3.65 -4.57
CA SER A 65 -4.36 -3.17 -5.53
C SER A 65 -3.89 -4.25 -6.52
N MET A 66 -4.13 -5.51 -6.19
CA MET A 66 -3.75 -6.68 -6.98
C MET A 66 -4.96 -7.41 -7.58
N LYS A 67 -6.07 -7.46 -6.84
CA LYS A 67 -7.31 -8.13 -7.24
C LYS A 67 -8.51 -7.23 -7.03
N THR A 68 -9.10 -6.75 -8.12
CA THR A 68 -10.30 -5.89 -8.08
C THR A 68 -11.57 -6.69 -7.77
N PHE A 69 -12.45 -6.09 -6.96
CA PHE A 69 -13.84 -6.51 -6.78
C PHE A 69 -14.76 -5.45 -7.39
N ALA A 70 -15.80 -5.86 -8.13
CA ALA A 70 -16.62 -4.96 -8.91
C ALA A 70 -17.23 -3.81 -8.11
N ASN A 71 -17.69 -4.07 -6.86
CA ASN A 71 -18.27 -3.05 -5.98
C ASN A 71 -17.24 -2.04 -5.44
N PHE A 72 -15.94 -2.32 -5.58
CA PHE A 72 -14.83 -1.50 -5.13
C PHE A 72 -13.96 -1.02 -6.30
N ALA A 73 -14.51 -0.94 -7.51
CA ALA A 73 -13.73 -0.70 -8.72
C ALA A 73 -12.90 0.59 -8.66
N THR A 74 -13.50 1.70 -8.24
CA THR A 74 -12.80 3.00 -8.13
C THR A 74 -11.76 3.01 -7.02
N TYR A 75 -12.05 2.37 -5.89
CA TYR A 75 -11.09 2.21 -4.79
C TYR A 75 -9.92 1.32 -5.23
N SER A 76 -10.21 0.19 -5.86
CA SER A 76 -9.17 -0.72 -6.38
C SER A 76 -8.24 -0.02 -7.38
N ALA A 77 -8.80 0.80 -8.27
CA ALA A 77 -8.01 1.59 -9.23
C ALA A 77 -7.06 2.56 -8.51
N SER A 78 -7.55 3.28 -7.49
CA SER A 78 -6.70 4.18 -6.70
C SER A 78 -5.59 3.44 -5.94
N LYS A 79 -5.89 2.28 -5.37
CA LYS A 79 -4.91 1.45 -4.65
C LYS A 79 -3.92 0.75 -5.59
N ALA A 80 -4.33 0.37 -6.80
CA ALA A 80 -3.42 -0.13 -7.83
C ALA A 80 -2.43 0.96 -8.29
N ALA A 81 -2.93 2.19 -8.49
CA ALA A 81 -2.08 3.33 -8.80
C ALA A 81 -1.11 3.66 -7.65
N ALA A 82 -1.58 3.64 -6.40
CA ALA A 82 -0.72 3.84 -5.22
C ALA A 82 0.36 2.75 -5.13
N TYR A 83 0.03 1.50 -5.44
CA TYR A 83 1.00 0.41 -5.45
C TYR A 83 2.06 0.60 -6.54
N ALA A 84 1.68 1.02 -7.75
CA ALA A 84 2.65 1.34 -8.81
C ALA A 84 3.62 2.46 -8.37
N ILE A 85 3.13 3.52 -7.72
CA ILE A 85 3.98 4.56 -7.13
C ILE A 85 4.88 3.98 -6.03
N THR A 86 4.39 3.06 -5.19
CA THR A 86 5.19 2.45 -4.12
C THR A 86 6.36 1.63 -4.67
N GLN A 87 6.19 0.94 -5.80
CA GLN A 87 7.28 0.23 -6.50
C GLN A 87 8.37 1.21 -6.96
N SER A 88 7.98 2.31 -7.59
CA SER A 88 8.94 3.37 -7.97
C SER A 88 9.65 3.98 -6.76
N LEU A 89 8.93 4.20 -5.66
CA LEU A 89 9.54 4.71 -4.43
C LEU A 89 10.56 3.73 -3.82
N ARG A 90 10.35 2.41 -3.96
CA ARG A 90 11.32 1.41 -3.51
C ARG A 90 12.68 1.61 -4.18
N GLU A 91 12.71 1.83 -5.49
CA GLU A 91 13.95 2.10 -6.23
C GLU A 91 14.55 3.44 -5.82
N LEU A 92 13.79 4.52 -5.94
CA LEU A 92 14.28 5.88 -5.70
C LEU A 92 14.74 6.12 -4.26
N LEU A 93 14.02 5.60 -3.26
CA LEU A 93 14.38 5.77 -1.86
C LEU A 93 15.44 4.76 -1.41
N GLY A 94 15.51 3.60 -2.07
CA GLY A 94 16.58 2.61 -1.86
C GLY A 94 17.97 3.17 -2.13
N GLU A 95 18.13 4.00 -3.17
CA GLU A 95 19.39 4.68 -3.50
C GLU A 95 19.93 5.58 -2.36
N GLN A 96 19.06 6.04 -1.48
CA GLN A 96 19.42 6.85 -0.31
C GLN A 96 19.45 6.07 1.02
N GLY A 97 19.34 4.74 0.97
CA GLY A 97 19.34 3.87 2.14
C GLY A 97 18.01 3.82 2.91
N THR A 98 16.90 4.24 2.30
CA THR A 98 15.57 4.16 2.91
C THR A 98 14.87 2.87 2.49
N ILE A 99 14.45 2.07 3.46
CA ILE A 99 13.67 0.85 3.24
C ILE A 99 12.22 1.25 2.93
N VAL A 100 11.66 0.72 1.84
CA VAL A 100 10.25 0.91 1.51
C VAL A 100 9.48 -0.39 1.72
N LEU A 101 8.33 -0.30 2.37
CA LEU A 101 7.38 -1.41 2.54
C LEU A 101 6.09 -1.13 1.79
N SER A 102 5.60 -2.12 1.07
CA SER A 102 4.28 -2.14 0.44
C SER A 102 3.36 -3.08 1.22
N VAL A 103 2.49 -2.52 2.04
CA VAL A 103 1.61 -3.28 2.94
C VAL A 103 0.26 -3.47 2.26
N HIS A 104 -0.19 -4.72 2.14
CA HIS A 104 -1.41 -5.08 1.41
C HIS A 104 -2.43 -5.77 2.33
N PRO A 105 -3.10 -5.04 3.24
CA PRO A 105 -4.15 -5.64 4.06
C PRO A 105 -5.36 -6.05 3.23
N GLY A 106 -6.02 -7.12 3.68
CA GLY A 106 -7.40 -7.44 3.34
C GLY A 106 -8.40 -6.68 4.23
N PRO A 107 -9.52 -7.29 4.61
CA PRO A 107 -10.49 -6.70 5.54
C PRO A 107 -9.90 -6.56 6.96
N ILE A 108 -9.81 -5.33 7.44
CA ILE A 108 -9.32 -5.01 8.79
C ILE A 108 -10.42 -4.28 9.57
N ALA A 109 -10.58 -4.61 10.86
CA ALA A 109 -11.56 -4.05 11.77
C ALA A 109 -11.26 -2.57 12.08
N THR A 110 -11.80 -1.69 11.25
CA THR A 110 -11.65 -0.24 11.27
C THR A 110 -12.94 0.42 10.79
N ASP A 111 -13.11 1.70 11.05
CA ASP A 111 -14.26 2.48 10.53
C ASP A 111 -14.39 2.36 9.00
N MET A 112 -13.28 2.27 8.28
CA MET A 112 -13.29 2.04 6.83
C MET A 112 -13.79 0.63 6.47
N GLY A 113 -13.38 -0.39 7.22
CA GLY A 113 -13.86 -1.78 7.06
C GLY A 113 -15.35 -1.89 7.28
N ASP A 114 -15.86 -1.23 8.31
CA ASP A 114 -17.29 -1.16 8.62
C ASP A 114 -18.07 -0.43 7.53
N ALA A 115 -17.58 0.72 7.08
CA ALA A 115 -18.18 1.47 5.96
C ALA A 115 -18.19 0.69 4.64
N ALA A 116 -17.23 -0.22 4.45
CA ALA A 116 -17.17 -1.13 3.30
C ALA A 116 -18.08 -2.37 3.44
N GLY A 117 -18.73 -2.57 4.60
CA GLY A 117 -19.59 -3.74 4.88
C GLY A 117 -18.79 -5.03 5.09
N LEU A 118 -17.56 -4.94 5.59
CA LEU A 118 -16.63 -6.07 5.73
C LEU A 118 -16.46 -6.51 7.19
N THR A 119 -17.22 -5.98 8.13
CA THR A 119 -17.12 -6.21 9.58
C THR A 119 -17.04 -7.69 9.97
N GLU A 120 -17.87 -8.54 9.34
CA GLU A 120 -17.96 -9.98 9.69
C GLU A 120 -16.68 -10.78 9.34
N ILE A 121 -15.88 -10.31 8.40
CA ILE A 121 -14.68 -10.98 7.93
C ILE A 121 -13.40 -10.20 8.26
N ALA A 122 -13.54 -9.09 8.98
CA ALA A 122 -12.43 -8.21 9.32
C ALA A 122 -11.56 -8.79 10.43
N GLU A 123 -10.25 -8.73 10.26
CA GLU A 123 -9.27 -9.14 11.24
C GLU A 123 -8.69 -7.94 12.03
N PRO A 124 -8.08 -8.16 13.22
CA PRO A 124 -7.62 -7.06 14.07
C PRO A 124 -6.50 -6.19 13.44
N PRO A 125 -6.52 -4.86 13.63
CA PRO A 125 -5.45 -3.96 13.15
C PRO A 125 -4.05 -4.29 13.68
N SER A 126 -3.95 -4.93 14.83
CA SER A 126 -2.67 -5.37 15.41
C SER A 126 -1.90 -6.32 14.49
N LEU A 127 -2.58 -7.13 13.67
CA LEU A 127 -1.92 -7.98 12.66
C LEU A 127 -1.13 -7.16 11.66
N VAL A 128 -1.67 -6.03 11.23
CA VAL A 128 -0.98 -5.13 10.28
C VAL A 128 0.28 -4.54 10.93
N ALA A 129 0.17 -4.06 12.17
CA ALA A 129 1.29 -3.49 12.90
C ALA A 129 2.40 -4.52 13.13
N THR A 130 2.05 -5.73 13.57
CA THR A 130 3.03 -6.82 13.78
C THR A 130 3.70 -7.20 12.46
N ALA A 131 2.93 -7.38 11.38
CA ALA A 131 3.49 -7.77 10.08
C ALA A 131 4.46 -6.71 9.51
N ILE A 132 4.22 -5.42 9.75
CA ILE A 132 5.16 -4.35 9.36
C ILE A 132 6.49 -4.52 10.10
N ILE A 133 6.47 -4.78 11.40
CA ILE A 133 7.67 -4.96 12.21
C ILE A 133 8.45 -6.21 11.76
N ASP A 134 7.74 -7.33 11.54
CA ASP A 134 8.34 -8.58 11.10
C ASP A 134 8.98 -8.43 9.70
N ALA A 135 8.30 -7.79 8.78
CA ALA A 135 8.80 -7.52 7.42
C ALA A 135 10.05 -6.61 7.42
N LEU A 136 10.09 -5.62 8.31
CA LEU A 136 11.28 -4.78 8.48
C LEU A 136 12.48 -5.61 8.95
N ALA A 137 12.27 -6.51 9.91
CA ALA A 137 13.33 -7.39 10.40
C ALA A 137 13.81 -8.39 9.34
N ALA A 138 12.91 -8.83 8.46
CA ALA A 138 13.20 -9.78 7.37
C ALA A 138 13.73 -9.12 6.08
N GLY A 139 13.63 -7.79 5.96
CA GLY A 139 14.01 -7.06 4.73
C GLY A 139 13.04 -7.28 3.56
N GLU A 140 11.76 -7.57 3.85
CA GLU A 140 10.74 -7.83 2.85
C GLU A 140 10.15 -6.53 2.31
N PHE A 141 9.85 -6.49 1.00
CA PHE A 141 9.16 -5.35 0.39
C PHE A 141 7.64 -5.48 0.50
N HIS A 142 7.09 -6.67 0.17
CA HIS A 142 5.66 -6.93 0.23
C HIS A 142 5.25 -7.46 1.60
N VAL A 143 4.20 -6.87 2.19
CA VAL A 143 3.68 -7.26 3.51
C VAL A 143 2.21 -7.66 3.37
N PHE A 144 1.91 -8.93 3.70
CA PHE A 144 0.57 -9.51 3.63
C PHE A 144 0.11 -9.92 5.04
N PRO A 145 -0.57 -9.03 5.80
CA PRO A 145 -0.72 -9.20 7.25
C PRO A 145 -1.79 -10.21 7.68
N ASP A 146 -2.92 -10.26 7.00
CA ASP A 146 -4.10 -11.03 7.37
C ASP A 146 -4.29 -12.28 6.51
N SER A 147 -5.29 -13.10 6.81
CA SER A 147 -5.54 -14.38 6.15
C SER A 147 -5.82 -14.24 4.65
N MET A 148 -6.65 -13.27 4.25
CA MET A 148 -6.94 -13.00 2.84
C MET A 148 -5.68 -12.47 2.13
N ALA A 149 -4.97 -11.56 2.78
CA ALA A 149 -3.73 -11.01 2.25
C ALA A 149 -2.69 -12.12 2.03
N LYS A 150 -2.48 -13.02 2.97
CA LYS A 150 -1.54 -14.16 2.83
C LYS A 150 -1.92 -15.09 1.69
N GLN A 151 -3.21 -15.35 1.47
CA GLN A 151 -3.67 -16.17 0.36
C GLN A 151 -3.35 -15.50 -1.00
N ILE A 152 -3.63 -14.20 -1.14
CA ILE A 152 -3.35 -13.44 -2.36
C ILE A 152 -1.84 -13.29 -2.57
N GLY A 153 -1.10 -12.96 -1.52
CA GLY A 153 0.36 -12.85 -1.54
C GLY A 153 1.05 -14.15 -1.97
N GLY A 154 0.60 -15.30 -1.44
CA GLY A 154 1.12 -16.60 -1.83
C GLY A 154 0.91 -16.90 -3.33
N ALA A 155 -0.23 -16.52 -3.89
CA ALA A 155 -0.50 -16.65 -5.34
C ALA A 155 0.32 -15.65 -6.18
N TYR A 156 0.67 -14.49 -5.61
CA TYR A 156 1.41 -13.41 -6.26
C TYR A 156 2.94 -13.59 -6.16
N GLN A 157 3.43 -14.43 -5.26
CA GLN A 157 4.84 -14.56 -4.87
C GLN A 157 5.80 -14.72 -6.06
N SER A 158 5.48 -15.58 -7.02
CA SER A 158 6.35 -15.81 -8.16
C SER A 158 6.50 -14.56 -9.04
N PHE A 159 5.42 -13.80 -9.24
CA PHE A 159 5.46 -12.55 -9.98
C PHE A 159 6.19 -11.46 -9.19
N ALA A 160 5.94 -11.36 -7.88
CA ALA A 160 6.63 -10.42 -7.01
C ALA A 160 8.15 -10.60 -7.12
N THR A 161 8.65 -11.82 -6.88
CA THR A 161 10.09 -12.11 -6.86
C THR A 161 10.75 -11.96 -8.24
N ASN A 162 10.11 -12.47 -9.32
CA ASN A 162 10.76 -12.56 -10.62
C ASN A 162 10.52 -11.33 -11.52
N VAL A 163 9.60 -10.44 -11.16
CA VAL A 163 9.24 -9.26 -11.97
C VAL A 163 9.32 -7.97 -11.20
N VAL A 164 8.59 -7.87 -10.06
CA VAL A 164 8.49 -6.60 -9.32
C VAL A 164 9.78 -6.26 -8.55
N GLU A 165 10.40 -7.27 -7.96
CA GLU A 165 11.59 -7.13 -7.12
C GLU A 165 12.89 -7.44 -7.85
N ALA A 166 12.79 -8.02 -9.05
CA ALA A 166 13.94 -8.31 -9.90
C ALA A 166 14.56 -7.03 -10.46
N ASP A 167 15.87 -7.01 -10.58
CA ASP A 167 16.57 -5.97 -11.34
C ASP A 167 16.39 -6.26 -12.84
N MET A 168 15.59 -5.44 -13.51
CA MET A 168 15.31 -5.56 -14.95
C MET A 168 16.19 -4.62 -15.80
N SER A 169 17.17 -3.95 -15.19
CA SER A 169 18.04 -2.97 -15.86
C SER A 169 19.16 -3.63 -16.71
N GLU A 170 19.41 -4.93 -16.51
CA GLU A 170 20.41 -5.71 -17.24
C GLU A 170 19.77 -6.56 -18.36
N GLY A 171 19.04 -5.95 -19.29
CA GLY A 171 18.43 -6.62 -20.43
C GLY A 171 18.78 -5.97 -21.77
#